data_250a08a81d41c2be459280fabe08cf97
#
_entry.id   250a08a81d41c2be459280fabe08cf97
#
_cell.length_a   1.000
_cell.length_b   1.000
_cell.length_c   1.000
_cell.angle_alpha   90.00
_cell.angle_beta   90.00
_cell.angle_gamma   90.00
#
_symmetry.space_group_name_H-M   'P 1'
#
loop_
_entity.id
_entity.type
_entity.pdbx_description
1 polymer ?
#
loop_
_entity_poly.entity_id
_entity_poly.type
_entity_poly.pdbx_seq_one_letter_code
_entity_poly.pdbx_strand_id
1 'polypeptide(L)'
;ELARNLGEYRDSEPARARFWEDKHMRKNLTEIVFILDRSGSMNGLERDTIGGFNSMIEQQKKAEGEALISTVLFDNVSEVLHDRVNVKDIRPMSDCDYTVRGCTALLDAIGGAIHHIGNVHKYARPEDVPEHTMFVITTDGMENASRRYNSEKVKQMIERQKAKYGWEFLFLGANIDAVETASQFGIGA
;
A
#
# COMPACT_ATOMS: atom_id res chain seq x y z
N GLU A 1 -50.08 -0.41 7.11
CA GLU A 1 -49.53 -1.56 7.90
C GLU A 1 -48.34 -2.26 7.19
N LEU A 2 -47.62 -1.56 6.28
CA LEU A 2 -46.46 -2.09 5.52
C LEU A 2 -45.20 -1.24 5.70
N ALA A 3 -45.09 -0.47 6.78
CA ALA A 3 -43.97 0.44 7.05
C ALA A 3 -43.29 0.20 8.41
N ARG A 4 -43.28 -1.03 8.92
CA ARG A 4 -42.61 -1.40 10.17
C ARG A 4 -41.80 -2.69 10.00
N ASN A 5 -40.75 -2.68 9.21
CA ASN A 5 -39.68 -3.70 9.31
C ASN A 5 -38.45 -3.31 8.46
N LEU A 6 -38.04 -2.04 8.49
CA LEU A 6 -36.67 -1.69 8.22
C LEU A 6 -35.95 -1.67 9.57
N GLY A 7 -35.80 -2.86 10.14
CA GLY A 7 -35.00 -3.09 11.33
C GLY A 7 -33.58 -2.63 11.07
N GLU A 8 -33.10 -1.80 11.97
CA GLU A 8 -31.74 -1.32 12.10
C GLU A 8 -30.73 -2.46 11.92
N TYR A 9 -30.11 -2.53 10.77
CA TYR A 9 -28.91 -3.32 10.59
C TYR A 9 -27.77 -2.56 11.29
N ARG A 10 -27.77 -2.60 12.62
CA ARG A 10 -26.61 -2.23 13.41
C ARG A 10 -25.53 -3.26 13.09
N ASP A 11 -24.59 -2.84 12.26
CA ASP A 11 -23.31 -3.52 12.08
C ASP A 11 -22.63 -3.69 13.46
N SER A 12 -22.90 -4.79 14.14
CA SER A 12 -22.24 -5.10 15.40
C SER A 12 -20.79 -5.48 15.09
N GLU A 13 -19.85 -4.61 15.48
CA GLU A 13 -18.39 -4.82 15.33
C GLU A 13 -17.90 -6.23 15.73
N PRO A 14 -18.45 -6.87 16.78
CA PRO A 14 -18.01 -8.22 17.17
C PRO A 14 -18.29 -9.31 16.12
N ALA A 15 -19.35 -9.19 15.34
CA ALA A 15 -19.68 -10.18 14.30
C ALA A 15 -18.76 -10.03 13.08
N ARG A 16 -18.35 -8.80 12.74
CA ARG A 16 -17.38 -8.55 11.68
C ARG A 16 -15.96 -8.96 12.05
N ALA A 17 -15.52 -8.75 13.28
CA ALA A 17 -14.21 -9.19 13.75
C ALA A 17 -14.08 -10.73 13.67
N ARG A 18 -15.09 -11.48 14.14
CA ARG A 18 -15.12 -12.95 14.01
C ARG A 18 -15.14 -13.43 12.54
N PHE A 19 -15.78 -12.67 11.64
CA PHE A 19 -15.82 -13.03 10.23
C PHE A 19 -14.43 -13.02 9.58
N TRP A 20 -13.51 -12.16 10.07
CA TRP A 20 -12.13 -12.11 9.57
C TRP A 20 -11.21 -13.12 10.27
N GLU A 21 -11.47 -13.44 11.54
CA GLU A 21 -10.76 -14.49 12.29
C GLU A 21 -11.01 -15.89 11.72
N ASP A 22 -12.21 -16.15 11.17
CA ASP A 22 -12.57 -17.42 10.52
C ASP A 22 -12.24 -17.46 9.02
N LYS A 23 -11.75 -16.38 8.43
CA LYS A 23 -11.37 -16.38 7.02
C LYS A 23 -10.11 -17.21 6.83
N HIS A 24 -10.23 -18.32 6.13
CA HIS A 24 -9.12 -19.13 5.67
C HIS A 24 -8.35 -18.33 4.59
N MET A 25 -7.45 -17.45 5.03
CA MET A 25 -6.54 -16.73 4.13
C MET A 25 -5.70 -17.72 3.34
N ARG A 26 -5.35 -17.36 2.12
CA ARG A 26 -4.50 -18.20 1.28
C ARG A 26 -3.10 -18.25 1.85
N LYS A 27 -2.76 -19.41 2.41
CA LYS A 27 -1.42 -19.67 2.94
C LYS A 27 -0.38 -19.56 1.81
N ASN A 28 0.78 -19.05 2.15
CA ASN A 28 1.89 -18.83 1.22
C ASN A 28 1.61 -17.81 0.10
N LEU A 29 0.57 -16.99 0.22
CA LEU A 29 0.35 -15.85 -0.67
C LEU A 29 0.71 -14.56 0.06
N THR A 30 1.64 -13.80 -0.50
CA THR A 30 2.01 -12.46 -0.04
C THR A 30 1.54 -11.42 -1.04
N GLU A 31 1.04 -10.29 -0.56
CA GLU A 31 0.78 -9.11 -1.39
C GLU A 31 1.74 -7.99 -1.01
N ILE A 32 2.47 -7.47 -1.98
CA ILE A 32 3.43 -6.37 -1.78
C ILE A 32 2.95 -5.18 -2.59
N VAL A 33 2.73 -4.06 -1.90
CA VAL A 33 2.27 -2.80 -2.49
C VAL A 33 3.40 -1.78 -2.44
N PHE A 34 4.00 -1.50 -3.58
CA PHE A 34 5.02 -0.47 -3.73
C PHE A 34 4.35 0.88 -3.98
N ILE A 35 4.73 1.88 -3.20
CA ILE A 35 4.33 3.28 -3.36
C ILE A 35 5.62 4.06 -3.58
N LEU A 36 5.90 4.41 -4.83
CA LEU A 36 7.17 4.99 -5.27
C LEU A 36 6.98 6.47 -5.62
N ASP A 37 7.67 7.32 -4.88
CA ASP A 37 7.76 8.74 -5.16
C ASP A 37 8.53 8.98 -6.45
N ARG A 38 7.94 9.76 -7.36
CA ARG A 38 8.61 10.29 -8.55
C ARG A 38 8.53 11.81 -8.63
N SER A 39 8.35 12.47 -7.48
CA SER A 39 8.36 13.93 -7.40
C SER A 39 9.74 14.53 -7.65
N GLY A 40 9.80 15.85 -7.79
CA GLY A 40 11.03 16.55 -8.11
C GLY A 40 12.18 16.34 -7.13
N SER A 41 11.90 16.03 -5.85
CA SER A 41 12.91 15.72 -4.83
C SER A 41 13.67 14.41 -5.13
N MET A 42 13.07 13.49 -5.89
CA MET A 42 13.69 12.24 -6.30
C MET A 42 14.73 12.39 -7.41
N ASN A 43 14.97 13.63 -7.91
CA ASN A 43 15.95 13.88 -8.96
C ASN A 43 17.37 13.47 -8.52
N GLY A 44 17.99 12.61 -9.32
CA GLY A 44 19.28 12.00 -9.03
C GLY A 44 19.20 10.67 -8.28
N LEU A 45 18.02 10.27 -7.80
CA LEU A 45 17.75 8.99 -7.11
C LEU A 45 17.04 7.96 -8.01
N GLU A 46 16.84 8.28 -9.30
CA GLU A 46 16.07 7.44 -10.22
C GLU A 46 16.66 6.03 -10.35
N ARG A 47 17.99 5.94 -10.50
CA ARG A 47 18.68 4.64 -10.63
C ARG A 47 18.59 3.82 -9.38
N ASP A 48 18.70 4.45 -8.21
CA ASP A 48 18.62 3.75 -6.92
C ASP A 48 17.20 3.25 -6.67
N THR A 49 16.18 4.06 -7.01
CA THR A 49 14.77 3.67 -6.90
C THR A 49 14.43 2.51 -7.83
N ILE A 50 14.78 2.60 -9.10
CA ILE A 50 14.58 1.54 -10.09
C ILE A 50 15.36 0.28 -9.69
N GLY A 51 16.62 0.41 -9.31
CA GLY A 51 17.48 -0.69 -8.88
C GLY A 51 16.96 -1.39 -7.63
N GLY A 52 16.52 -0.61 -6.63
CA GLY A 52 15.91 -1.12 -5.41
C GLY A 52 14.63 -1.90 -5.68
N PHE A 53 13.70 -1.33 -6.46
CA PHE A 53 12.49 -2.00 -6.88
C PHE A 53 12.80 -3.33 -7.60
N ASN A 54 13.64 -3.30 -8.63
CA ASN A 54 14.00 -4.48 -9.39
C ASN A 54 14.67 -5.56 -8.53
N SER A 55 15.54 -5.17 -7.60
CA SER A 55 16.18 -6.09 -6.68
C SER A 55 15.15 -6.79 -5.77
N MET A 56 14.18 -6.06 -5.23
CA MET A 56 13.11 -6.63 -4.40
C MET A 56 12.24 -7.59 -5.22
N ILE A 57 11.87 -7.22 -6.44
CA ILE A 57 11.11 -8.12 -7.34
C ILE A 57 11.87 -9.42 -7.60
N GLU A 58 13.17 -9.34 -7.93
CA GLU A 58 13.98 -10.54 -8.19
C GLU A 58 14.17 -11.42 -6.95
N GLN A 59 14.23 -10.83 -5.76
CA GLN A 59 14.24 -11.58 -4.50
C GLN A 59 12.91 -12.31 -4.29
N GLN A 60 11.79 -11.63 -4.52
CA GLN A 60 10.47 -12.24 -4.38
C GLN A 60 10.21 -13.35 -5.41
N LYS A 61 10.72 -13.23 -6.64
CA LYS A 61 10.65 -14.32 -7.64
C LYS A 61 11.38 -15.60 -7.21
N LYS A 62 12.39 -15.47 -6.35
CA LYS A 62 13.18 -16.59 -5.82
C LYS A 62 12.67 -17.12 -4.49
N ALA A 63 11.82 -16.37 -3.80
CA ALA A 63 11.24 -16.76 -2.53
C ALA A 63 10.24 -17.92 -2.72
N GLU A 64 10.07 -18.70 -1.67
CA GLU A 64 9.02 -19.72 -1.64
C GLU A 64 7.64 -19.04 -1.51
N GLY A 65 6.62 -19.65 -2.14
CA GLY A 65 5.26 -19.17 -2.13
C GLY A 65 4.90 -18.37 -3.38
N GLU A 66 3.79 -17.67 -3.30
CA GLU A 66 3.27 -16.81 -4.36
C GLU A 66 3.25 -15.36 -3.89
N ALA A 67 3.52 -14.42 -4.79
CA ALA A 67 3.42 -13.01 -4.49
C ALA A 67 2.62 -12.27 -5.56
N LEU A 68 1.75 -11.36 -5.09
CA LEU A 68 1.05 -10.38 -5.92
C LEU A 68 1.71 -9.02 -5.71
N ILE A 69 1.95 -8.32 -6.80
CA ILE A 69 2.60 -7.02 -6.79
C ILE A 69 1.63 -5.95 -7.27
N SER A 70 1.47 -4.93 -6.44
CA SER A 70 0.87 -3.66 -6.83
C SER A 70 1.94 -2.58 -6.80
N THR A 71 1.99 -1.71 -7.81
CA THR A 71 2.96 -0.61 -7.87
C THR A 71 2.24 0.68 -8.22
N VAL A 72 2.34 1.65 -7.36
CA VAL A 72 1.82 3.00 -7.54
C VAL A 72 2.98 3.97 -7.62
N LEU A 73 3.09 4.66 -8.74
CA LEU A 73 4.00 5.81 -8.90
C LEU A 73 3.22 7.08 -8.53
N PHE A 74 3.81 7.98 -7.78
CA PHE A 74 3.12 9.21 -7.45
C PHE A 74 4.01 10.46 -7.55
N ASP A 75 3.38 11.53 -7.95
CA ASP A 75 3.83 12.93 -7.91
C ASP A 75 2.68 13.79 -7.35
N ASN A 76 2.15 14.73 -8.12
CA ASN A 76 0.88 15.42 -7.82
C ASN A 76 -0.34 14.51 -7.94
N VAL A 77 -0.20 13.42 -8.66
CA VAL A 77 -1.23 12.39 -8.91
C VAL A 77 -0.63 11.00 -8.76
N SER A 78 -1.48 10.03 -8.50
CA SER A 78 -1.07 8.62 -8.44
C SER A 78 -1.37 7.92 -9.77
N GLU A 79 -0.43 7.10 -10.21
CA GLU A 79 -0.52 6.25 -11.40
C GLU A 79 -0.26 4.80 -11.00
N VAL A 80 -1.16 3.90 -11.33
CA VAL A 80 -1.03 2.47 -11.06
C VAL A 80 -0.28 1.82 -12.21
N LEU A 81 0.94 1.36 -11.95
CA LEU A 81 1.75 0.62 -12.91
C LEU A 81 1.43 -0.88 -12.89
N HIS A 82 1.25 -1.44 -11.72
CA HIS A 82 0.83 -2.83 -11.51
C HIS A 82 -0.31 -2.87 -10.49
N ASP A 83 -1.33 -3.68 -10.76
CA ASP A 83 -2.44 -3.93 -9.84
C ASP A 83 -2.61 -5.43 -9.62
N ARG A 84 -2.06 -5.92 -8.51
CA ARG A 84 -2.09 -7.32 -8.06
C ARG A 84 -1.61 -8.33 -9.12
N VAL A 85 -0.53 -8.00 -9.81
CA VAL A 85 0.09 -8.84 -10.83
C VAL A 85 0.98 -9.89 -10.15
N ASN A 86 0.96 -11.14 -10.67
CA ASN A 86 1.86 -12.16 -10.16
C ASN A 86 3.32 -11.72 -10.33
N VAL A 87 4.12 -11.87 -9.28
CA VAL A 87 5.53 -11.42 -9.28
C VAL A 87 6.33 -12.00 -10.45
N LYS A 88 6.01 -13.22 -10.89
CA LYS A 88 6.68 -13.88 -12.00
C LYS A 88 6.47 -13.18 -13.35
N ASP A 89 5.36 -12.45 -13.47
CA ASP A 89 4.98 -11.71 -14.69
C ASP A 89 5.48 -10.26 -14.69
N ILE A 90 6.08 -9.80 -13.56
CA ILE A 90 6.64 -8.46 -13.47
C ILE A 90 7.95 -8.40 -14.28
N ARG A 91 7.98 -7.51 -15.26
CA ARG A 91 9.22 -7.16 -15.97
C ARG A 91 10.05 -6.16 -15.17
N PRO A 92 11.37 -6.12 -15.34
CA PRO A 92 12.18 -5.08 -14.71
C PRO A 92 11.70 -3.67 -15.09
N MET A 93 11.62 -2.78 -14.09
CA MET A 93 11.35 -1.37 -14.30
C MET A 93 12.55 -0.72 -14.99
N SER A 94 12.29 0.21 -15.90
CA SER A 94 13.27 0.96 -16.65
C SER A 94 13.06 2.47 -16.52
N ASP A 95 14.00 3.25 -17.08
CA ASP A 95 13.90 4.73 -17.17
C ASP A 95 12.66 5.18 -17.96
N CYS A 96 12.09 4.32 -18.80
CA CYS A 96 10.85 4.64 -19.52
C CYS A 96 9.60 4.53 -18.61
N ASP A 97 9.67 3.71 -17.57
CA ASP A 97 8.56 3.48 -16.64
C ASP A 97 8.57 4.49 -15.48
N TYR A 98 9.75 5.01 -15.11
CA TYR A 98 9.93 5.89 -13.96
C TYR A 98 10.65 7.17 -14.36
N THR A 99 9.92 8.29 -14.35
CA THR A 99 10.43 9.63 -14.66
C THR A 99 10.06 10.61 -13.56
N VAL A 100 11.04 11.38 -13.08
CA VAL A 100 10.85 12.36 -12.00
C VAL A 100 10.15 13.62 -12.53
N ARG A 101 9.12 14.08 -11.78
CA ARG A 101 8.35 15.30 -12.10
C ARG A 101 7.45 15.74 -10.93
N GLY A 102 7.06 17.00 -10.91
CA GLY A 102 5.96 17.51 -10.07
C GLY A 102 6.28 17.63 -8.58
N CYS A 103 5.22 17.64 -7.77
CA CYS A 103 5.22 17.79 -6.32
C CYS A 103 4.90 16.44 -5.64
N THR A 104 4.89 16.41 -4.31
CA THR A 104 4.78 15.18 -3.50
C THR A 104 3.41 15.07 -2.84
N ALA A 105 2.46 14.33 -3.43
CA ALA A 105 1.16 14.00 -2.86
C ALA A 105 1.18 12.63 -2.15
N LEU A 106 2.05 12.49 -1.15
CA LEU A 106 2.34 11.24 -0.45
C LEU A 106 1.11 10.69 0.29
N LEU A 107 0.37 11.53 0.99
CA LEU A 107 -0.81 11.11 1.75
C LEU A 107 -1.92 10.59 0.84
N ASP A 108 -2.10 11.23 -0.31
CA ASP A 108 -3.09 10.79 -1.29
C ASP A 108 -2.70 9.43 -1.90
N ALA A 109 -1.41 9.19 -2.14
CA ALA A 109 -0.91 7.92 -2.64
C ALA A 109 -1.09 6.80 -1.61
N ILE A 110 -0.67 7.00 -0.35
CA ILE A 110 -0.79 6.00 0.72
C ILE A 110 -2.27 5.72 1.02
N GLY A 111 -3.06 6.76 1.26
CA GLY A 111 -4.48 6.62 1.60
C GLY A 111 -5.27 5.95 0.48
N GLY A 112 -4.99 6.32 -0.78
CA GLY A 112 -5.60 5.71 -1.96
C GLY A 112 -5.27 4.22 -2.10
N ALA A 113 -4.00 3.85 -1.93
CA ALA A 113 -3.56 2.46 -2.02
C ALA A 113 -4.15 1.59 -0.88
N ILE A 114 -4.14 2.07 0.36
CA ILE A 114 -4.77 1.37 1.49
C ILE A 114 -6.26 1.16 1.23
N HIS A 115 -6.96 2.18 0.73
CA HIS A 115 -8.38 2.09 0.42
C HIS A 115 -8.66 1.06 -0.68
N HIS A 116 -7.85 1.08 -1.76
CA HIS A 116 -7.99 0.15 -2.89
C HIS A 116 -7.79 -1.30 -2.43
N ILE A 117 -6.64 -1.62 -1.86
CA ILE A 117 -6.31 -2.98 -1.40
C ILE A 117 -7.28 -3.46 -0.32
N GLY A 118 -7.67 -2.58 0.62
CA GLY A 118 -8.66 -2.91 1.64
C GLY A 118 -10.03 -3.27 1.06
N ASN A 119 -10.47 -2.59 0.00
CA ASN A 119 -11.70 -2.93 -0.70
C ASN A 119 -11.57 -4.25 -1.46
N VAL A 120 -10.44 -4.49 -2.13
CA VAL A 120 -10.18 -5.76 -2.81
C VAL A 120 -10.29 -6.92 -1.81
N HIS A 121 -9.59 -6.86 -0.68
CA HIS A 121 -9.64 -7.89 0.36
C HIS A 121 -11.04 -8.06 0.97
N LYS A 122 -11.78 -6.96 1.12
CA LYS A 122 -13.14 -6.99 1.68
C LYS A 122 -14.10 -7.80 0.83
N TYR A 123 -13.97 -7.69 -0.49
CA TYR A 123 -14.90 -8.34 -1.44
C TYR A 123 -14.35 -9.59 -2.10
N ALA A 124 -13.07 -9.90 -1.90
CA ALA A 124 -12.46 -11.14 -2.37
C ALA A 124 -13.01 -12.36 -1.65
N ARG A 125 -12.94 -13.52 -2.31
CA ARG A 125 -13.20 -14.80 -1.64
C ARG A 125 -12.12 -15.06 -0.59
N PRO A 126 -12.41 -15.79 0.50
CA PRO A 126 -11.42 -16.08 1.55
C PRO A 126 -10.10 -16.64 1.01
N GLU A 127 -10.19 -17.57 0.07
CA GLU A 127 -9.05 -18.22 -0.57
C GLU A 127 -8.21 -17.31 -1.48
N ASP A 128 -8.72 -16.10 -1.78
CA ASP A 128 -8.01 -15.10 -2.61
C ASP A 128 -7.41 -13.96 -1.75
N VAL A 129 -7.65 -13.97 -0.44
CA VAL A 129 -7.06 -12.98 0.48
C VAL A 129 -5.68 -13.44 0.91
N PRO A 130 -4.62 -12.62 0.69
CA PRO A 130 -3.27 -12.97 1.10
C PRO A 130 -3.12 -13.17 2.60
N GLU A 131 -2.24 -14.10 2.99
CA GLU A 131 -1.82 -14.29 4.38
C GLU A 131 -1.02 -13.10 4.90
N HIS A 132 -0.16 -12.54 4.04
CA HIS A 132 0.68 -11.39 4.35
C HIS A 132 0.43 -10.25 3.36
N THR A 133 0.34 -9.04 3.88
CA THR A 133 0.23 -7.82 3.07
C THR A 133 1.24 -6.79 3.58
N MET A 134 2.12 -6.35 2.71
CA MET A 134 3.19 -5.40 3.02
C MET A 134 3.12 -4.18 2.09
N PHE A 135 3.22 -3.01 2.65
CA PHE A 135 3.39 -1.74 1.93
C PHE A 135 4.83 -1.29 2.01
N VAL A 136 5.44 -1.03 0.87
CA VAL A 136 6.81 -0.49 0.74
C VAL A 136 6.70 0.92 0.16
N ILE A 137 6.97 1.91 0.98
CA ILE A 137 6.82 3.33 0.63
C ILE A 137 8.21 3.92 0.49
N THR A 138 8.54 4.41 -0.71
CA THR A 138 9.82 5.05 -1.01
C THR A 138 9.60 6.51 -1.36
N THR A 139 10.21 7.42 -0.59
CA THR A 139 10.16 8.87 -0.84
C THR A 139 11.40 9.56 -0.27
N ASP A 140 11.80 10.65 -0.87
CA ASP A 140 12.82 11.59 -0.36
C ASP A 140 12.23 13.00 -0.16
N GLY A 141 10.95 13.17 -0.41
CA GLY A 141 10.24 14.43 -0.36
C GLY A 141 9.33 14.60 0.84
N MET A 142 9.16 15.86 1.23
CA MET A 142 8.13 16.24 2.20
C MET A 142 6.76 16.32 1.50
N GLU A 143 5.73 15.82 2.18
CA GLU A 143 4.34 15.99 1.76
C GLU A 143 3.99 17.46 1.52
N ASN A 144 3.54 17.80 0.33
CA ASN A 144 3.21 19.19 -0.02
C ASN A 144 2.06 19.37 -1.01
N ALA A 145 1.44 18.30 -1.50
CA ALA A 145 0.48 18.38 -2.59
C ALA A 145 -0.82 17.56 -2.38
N SER A 146 -0.94 16.79 -1.31
CA SER A 146 -2.14 15.98 -1.04
C SER A 146 -3.36 16.85 -0.76
N ARG A 147 -4.53 16.41 -1.26
CA ARG A 147 -5.81 17.11 -1.17
C ARG A 147 -6.95 16.26 -0.64
N ARG A 148 -6.82 14.93 -0.70
CA ARG A 148 -7.88 13.97 -0.35
C ARG A 148 -7.71 13.39 1.04
N TYR A 149 -6.46 13.21 1.47
CA TYR A 149 -6.11 12.64 2.77
C TYR A 149 -5.21 13.61 3.55
N ASN A 150 -5.37 13.65 4.86
CA ASN A 150 -4.46 14.34 5.77
C ASN A 150 -3.67 13.33 6.62
N SER A 151 -2.63 13.79 7.30
CA SER A 151 -1.73 12.95 8.12
C SER A 151 -2.48 12.13 9.15
N GLU A 152 -3.42 12.74 9.87
CA GLU A 152 -4.17 12.03 10.91
C GLU A 152 -5.03 10.90 10.33
N LYS A 153 -5.68 11.14 9.20
CA LYS A 153 -6.49 10.13 8.51
C LYS A 153 -5.65 8.96 8.04
N VAL A 154 -4.50 9.24 7.42
CA VAL A 154 -3.58 8.19 6.95
C VAL A 154 -3.03 7.40 8.13
N LYS A 155 -2.62 8.08 9.22
CA LYS A 155 -2.18 7.42 10.45
C LYS A 155 -3.23 6.45 10.99
N GLN A 156 -4.47 6.91 11.14
CA GLN A 156 -5.58 6.05 11.60
C GLN A 156 -5.81 4.85 10.67
N MET A 157 -5.70 5.06 9.35
CA MET A 157 -5.82 3.96 8.38
C MET A 157 -4.69 2.93 8.55
N ILE A 158 -3.44 3.37 8.69
CA ILE A 158 -2.28 2.49 8.91
C ILE A 158 -2.44 1.71 10.21
N GLU A 159 -2.71 2.39 11.33
CA GLU A 159 -2.89 1.77 12.65
C GLU A 159 -4.00 0.72 12.62
N ARG A 160 -5.12 1.03 11.97
CA ARG A 160 -6.23 0.09 11.81
C ARG A 160 -5.83 -1.15 11.01
N GLN A 161 -5.11 -0.98 9.89
CA GLN A 161 -4.69 -2.11 9.06
C GLN A 161 -3.68 -2.99 9.79
N LYS A 162 -2.73 -2.39 10.52
CA LYS A 162 -1.77 -3.11 11.36
C LYS A 162 -2.49 -3.91 12.46
N ALA A 163 -3.35 -3.25 13.24
CA ALA A 163 -4.00 -3.87 14.39
C ALA A 163 -5.04 -4.93 14.02
N LYS A 164 -5.80 -4.72 12.94
CA LYS A 164 -6.94 -5.57 12.59
C LYS A 164 -6.60 -6.66 11.59
N TYR A 165 -5.66 -6.41 10.68
CA TYR A 165 -5.37 -7.31 9.56
C TYR A 165 -3.91 -7.74 9.49
N GLY A 166 -3.06 -7.30 10.42
CA GLY A 166 -1.65 -7.65 10.45
C GLY A 166 -0.84 -7.11 9.27
N TRP A 167 -1.32 -6.02 8.62
CA TRP A 167 -0.57 -5.42 7.52
C TRP A 167 0.72 -4.81 8.01
N GLU A 168 1.75 -4.90 7.20
CA GLU A 168 3.07 -4.34 7.47
C GLU A 168 3.32 -3.11 6.60
N PHE A 169 4.02 -2.13 7.16
CA PHE A 169 4.38 -0.90 6.46
C PHE A 169 5.87 -0.64 6.64
N LEU A 170 6.60 -0.60 5.54
CA LEU A 170 8.01 -0.28 5.48
C LEU A 170 8.18 1.06 4.76
N PHE A 171 8.90 1.97 5.39
CA PHE A 171 9.20 3.28 4.84
C PHE A 171 10.68 3.35 4.49
N LEU A 172 10.99 3.59 3.23
CA LEU A 172 12.34 3.73 2.71
C LEU A 172 12.56 5.19 2.34
N GLY A 173 13.23 5.92 3.22
CA GLY A 173 13.58 7.31 3.00
C GLY A 173 15.07 7.47 2.75
N ALA A 174 15.46 8.35 1.84
CA ALA A 174 16.86 8.61 1.56
C ALA A 174 17.49 9.64 2.54
N ASN A 175 16.68 10.32 3.36
CA ASN A 175 17.15 11.34 4.31
C ASN A 175 16.42 11.28 5.66
N ILE A 176 16.89 12.10 6.61
CA ILE A 176 16.36 12.18 7.99
C ILE A 176 14.89 12.66 7.99
N ASP A 177 14.51 13.56 7.10
CA ASP A 177 13.16 14.12 7.03
C ASP A 177 12.13 13.03 6.67
N ALA A 178 12.53 12.04 5.87
CA ALA A 178 11.70 10.90 5.54
C ALA A 178 11.44 9.99 6.76
N VAL A 179 12.43 9.83 7.66
CA VAL A 179 12.28 9.10 8.93
C VAL A 179 11.32 9.82 9.88
N GLU A 180 11.41 11.14 9.97
CA GLU A 180 10.48 11.95 10.77
C GLU A 180 9.06 11.85 10.20
N THR A 181 8.91 11.90 8.88
CA THR A 181 7.64 11.73 8.19
C THR A 181 7.03 10.35 8.48
N ALA A 182 7.84 9.28 8.40
CA ALA A 182 7.39 7.92 8.74
C ALA A 182 6.89 7.82 10.19
N SER A 183 7.61 8.43 11.13
CA SER A 183 7.25 8.46 12.55
C SER A 183 5.91 9.16 12.80
N GLN A 184 5.61 10.22 12.06
CA GLN A 184 4.32 10.93 12.14
C GLN A 184 3.14 10.03 11.75
N PHE A 185 3.36 9.04 10.89
CA PHE A 185 2.34 8.06 10.47
C PHE A 185 2.32 6.79 11.32
N GLY A 186 3.14 6.69 12.36
CA GLY A 186 3.24 5.49 13.20
C GLY A 186 3.93 4.31 12.49
N ILE A 187 4.72 4.60 11.46
CA ILE A 187 5.58 3.65 10.78
C ILE A 187 6.95 3.76 11.43
N GLY A 188 7.41 2.68 12.10
CA GLY A 188 8.80 2.60 12.60
C GLY A 188 9.78 2.56 11.43
N ALA A 189 10.92 3.23 11.61
CA ALA A 189 12.02 3.16 10.66
C ALA A 189 12.73 1.81 10.75
#